data_786968d354efa0f9f74d931e01c60518
#
_entry.id   786968d354efa0f9f74d931e01c60518
#
_cell.length_a   1.000
_cell.length_b   1.000
_cell.length_c   1.000
_cell.angle_alpha   90.00
_cell.angle_beta   90.00
_cell.angle_gamma   90.00
#
_symmetry.space_group_name_H-M   'P 1'
#
loop_
_entity.id
_entity.type
_entity.pdbx_description
1 polymer ?
#
loop_
_entity_poly.entity_id
_entity_poly.type
_entity_poly.pdbx_seq_one_letter_code
_entity_poly.pdbx_strand_id
1 'polypeptide(L)'
;MILDVIVEDKKKRLKEHKARTSEEQMKELALVSERKSISFYEALAKPGLSIIGEFKKASPSMGKIEMTMELMDRIDEYNISVDAISCLTEEDHFLGNTDYFKEIRNISPLPMIRKDFIIDPYQIYEAKVIGADCILLIAAILSDEQMAEYYKLATELGMDVLVET
;
A
#
# COMPACT_ATOMS: atom_id res chain seq x y z
N MET A 1 -17.94 -14.61 -1.06
CA MET A 1 -18.11 -13.12 -0.94
C MET A 1 -17.12 -12.44 -1.88
N ILE A 2 -17.28 -11.16 -2.14
CA ILE A 2 -16.36 -10.43 -3.03
C ILE A 2 -14.91 -10.50 -2.53
N LEU A 3 -14.72 -10.47 -1.23
CA LEU A 3 -13.41 -10.54 -0.59
C LEU A 3 -12.67 -11.85 -0.93
N ASP A 4 -13.37 -12.98 -0.94
CA ASP A 4 -12.78 -14.28 -1.30
C ASP A 4 -12.30 -14.29 -2.75
N VAL A 5 -13.07 -13.68 -3.65
CA VAL A 5 -12.69 -13.53 -5.07
C VAL A 5 -11.42 -12.70 -5.22
N ILE A 6 -11.35 -11.57 -4.54
CA ILE A 6 -10.18 -10.68 -4.57
C ILE A 6 -8.93 -11.42 -4.04
N VAL A 7 -9.07 -12.17 -2.94
CA VAL A 7 -7.96 -12.94 -2.36
C VAL A 7 -7.46 -14.03 -3.32
N GLU A 8 -8.37 -14.76 -3.98
CA GLU A 8 -7.99 -15.79 -4.95
C GLU A 8 -7.30 -15.19 -6.18
N ASP A 9 -7.78 -14.07 -6.70
CA ASP A 9 -7.11 -13.38 -7.81
C ASP A 9 -5.75 -12.82 -7.38
N LYS A 10 -5.64 -12.28 -6.17
CA LYS A 10 -4.36 -11.86 -5.59
C LYS A 10 -3.35 -13.00 -5.50
N LYS A 11 -3.76 -14.20 -5.10
CA LYS A 11 -2.87 -15.38 -5.09
C LYS A 11 -2.32 -15.71 -6.49
N LYS A 12 -3.15 -15.58 -7.54
CA LYS A 12 -2.70 -15.78 -8.93
C LYS A 12 -1.70 -14.71 -9.33
N ARG A 13 -2.01 -13.45 -9.04
CA ARG A 13 -1.16 -12.31 -9.35
C ARG A 13 0.20 -12.39 -8.66
N LEU A 14 0.24 -12.81 -7.39
CA LEU A 14 1.48 -13.01 -6.65
C LEU A 14 2.41 -14.06 -7.28
N LYS A 15 1.86 -15.13 -7.89
CA LYS A 15 2.69 -16.10 -8.62
C LYS A 15 3.39 -15.47 -9.82
N GLU A 16 2.72 -14.57 -10.53
CA GLU A 16 3.31 -13.82 -11.65
C GLU A 16 4.39 -12.85 -11.16
N HIS A 17 4.15 -12.14 -10.04
CA HIS A 17 5.11 -11.23 -9.44
C HIS A 17 6.38 -11.98 -8.98
N LYS A 18 6.22 -13.09 -8.25
CA LYS A 18 7.33 -13.94 -7.78
C LYS A 18 8.10 -14.61 -8.93
N ALA A 19 7.48 -14.80 -10.10
CA ALA A 19 8.17 -15.31 -11.30
C ALA A 19 9.06 -14.25 -11.95
N ARG A 20 8.74 -12.95 -11.80
CA ARG A 20 9.54 -11.84 -12.33
C ARG A 20 10.67 -11.44 -11.37
N THR A 21 10.36 -11.37 -10.07
CA THR A 21 11.30 -11.07 -8.99
C THR A 21 11.06 -12.07 -7.88
N SER A 22 12.05 -12.92 -7.60
CA SER A 22 11.88 -13.97 -6.60
C SER A 22 11.69 -13.40 -5.18
N GLU A 23 11.20 -14.21 -4.27
CA GLU A 23 11.01 -13.82 -2.87
C GLU A 23 12.33 -13.42 -2.22
N GLU A 24 13.40 -14.17 -2.47
CA GLU A 24 14.74 -13.84 -1.98
C GLU A 24 15.24 -12.50 -2.52
N GLN A 25 15.08 -12.27 -3.83
CA GLN A 25 15.47 -11.00 -4.46
C GLN A 25 14.67 -9.82 -3.88
N MET A 26 13.36 -9.98 -3.69
CA MET A 26 12.51 -8.92 -3.13
C MET A 26 12.90 -8.61 -1.69
N LYS A 27 13.20 -9.65 -0.90
CA LYS A 27 13.68 -9.51 0.48
C LYS A 27 15.03 -8.79 0.52
N GLU A 28 15.99 -9.18 -0.32
CA GLU A 28 17.29 -8.51 -0.41
C GLU A 28 17.13 -7.02 -0.76
N LEU A 29 16.31 -6.69 -1.75
CA LEU A 29 16.02 -5.30 -2.13
C LEU A 29 15.42 -4.49 -0.97
N ALA A 30 14.54 -5.09 -0.19
CA ALA A 30 13.95 -4.44 0.98
C ALA A 30 14.97 -4.19 2.09
N LEU A 31 15.86 -5.17 2.34
CA LEU A 31 16.87 -5.07 3.39
C LEU A 31 18.00 -4.09 3.09
N VAL A 32 18.35 -3.91 1.81
CA VAL A 32 19.37 -2.91 1.40
C VAL A 32 18.79 -1.51 1.21
N SER A 33 17.47 -1.35 1.32
CA SER A 33 16.83 -0.04 1.17
C SER A 33 17.21 0.88 2.34
N GLU A 34 17.95 1.94 2.03
CA GLU A 34 18.35 2.97 3.00
C GLU A 34 17.25 4.00 3.29
N ARG A 35 16.13 3.94 2.54
CA ARG A 35 15.03 4.88 2.72
C ARG A 35 14.41 4.71 4.11
N LYS A 36 14.42 5.79 4.88
CA LYS A 36 13.68 5.87 6.14
C LYS A 36 12.22 6.19 5.87
N SER A 37 11.33 5.42 6.47
CA SER A 37 9.89 5.68 6.40
C SER A 37 9.55 6.97 7.13
N ILE A 38 8.55 7.68 6.62
CA ILE A 38 7.93 8.83 7.27
C ILE A 38 6.81 8.27 8.15
N SER A 39 6.71 8.70 9.40
CA SER A 39 5.69 8.15 10.29
C SER A 39 4.29 8.51 9.81
N PHE A 40 3.55 7.51 9.39
CA PHE A 40 2.13 7.60 9.04
C PHE A 40 1.29 7.82 10.31
N TYR A 41 1.68 7.16 11.41
CA TYR A 41 1.04 7.33 12.70
C TYR A 41 1.12 8.78 13.20
N GLU A 42 2.31 9.38 13.23
CA GLU A 42 2.49 10.75 13.72
C GLU A 42 1.73 11.77 12.86
N ALA A 43 1.67 11.57 11.55
CA ALA A 43 0.90 12.43 10.66
C ALA A 43 -0.59 12.47 10.99
N LEU A 44 -1.14 11.35 11.47
CA LEU A 44 -2.56 11.23 11.84
C LEU A 44 -2.83 11.52 13.32
N ALA A 45 -1.85 11.33 14.20
CA ALA A 45 -2.01 11.49 15.66
C ALA A 45 -1.93 12.95 16.15
N LYS A 46 -1.65 13.89 15.25
CA LYS A 46 -1.62 15.33 15.60
C LYS A 46 -2.99 15.84 16.07
N PRO A 47 -3.05 16.89 16.89
CA PRO A 47 -4.31 17.50 17.32
C PRO A 47 -5.12 18.02 16.12
N GLY A 48 -6.43 17.83 16.17
CA GLY A 48 -7.37 18.28 15.14
C GLY A 48 -7.76 17.19 14.15
N LEU A 49 -8.29 17.60 13.04
CA LEU A 49 -8.69 16.70 11.95
C LEU A 49 -7.46 16.33 11.09
N SER A 50 -7.30 15.04 10.83
CA SER A 50 -6.33 14.54 9.86
C SER A 50 -7.04 13.92 8.66
N ILE A 51 -6.52 14.17 7.47
CA ILE A 51 -7.13 13.74 6.21
C ILE A 51 -6.16 12.83 5.45
N ILE A 52 -6.67 11.70 5.01
CA ILE A 52 -5.96 10.79 4.08
C ILE A 52 -6.56 10.99 2.70
N GLY A 53 -5.76 11.43 1.73
CA GLY A 53 -6.13 11.50 0.33
C GLY A 53 -5.92 10.14 -0.36
N GLU A 54 -6.97 9.57 -0.96
CA GLU A 54 -6.85 8.28 -1.62
C GLU A 54 -6.74 8.41 -3.14
N PHE A 55 -5.72 7.80 -3.72
CA PHE A 55 -5.56 7.61 -5.16
C PHE A 55 -6.09 6.23 -5.56
N LYS A 56 -7.16 6.23 -6.36
CA LYS A 56 -7.88 5.03 -6.79
C LYS A 56 -8.46 5.21 -8.18
N LYS A 57 -8.32 4.20 -9.05
CA LYS A 57 -8.84 4.23 -10.44
C LYS A 57 -10.14 3.45 -10.63
N ALA A 58 -10.42 2.49 -9.77
CA ALA A 58 -11.63 1.69 -9.79
C ALA A 58 -11.97 1.13 -8.42
N SER A 59 -13.17 0.63 -8.25
CA SER A 59 -13.56 -0.22 -7.12
C SER A 59 -14.67 -1.19 -7.51
N PRO A 60 -14.85 -2.33 -6.81
CA PRO A 60 -15.92 -3.28 -7.08
C PRO A 60 -17.32 -2.68 -7.02
N SER A 61 -17.53 -1.66 -6.20
CA SER A 61 -18.83 -1.00 -6.02
C SER A 61 -19.12 0.12 -7.01
N MET A 62 -18.08 0.79 -7.50
CA MET A 62 -18.21 1.98 -8.38
C MET A 62 -17.78 1.70 -9.83
N GLY A 63 -17.11 0.56 -10.08
CA GLY A 63 -16.48 0.30 -11.37
C GLY A 63 -15.30 1.25 -11.64
N LYS A 64 -15.03 1.52 -12.91
CA LYS A 64 -13.97 2.43 -13.31
C LYS A 64 -14.33 3.87 -12.96
N ILE A 65 -13.41 4.56 -12.30
CA ILE A 65 -13.56 5.97 -11.92
C ILE A 65 -12.92 6.81 -13.02
N GLU A 66 -13.71 7.69 -13.64
CA GLU A 66 -13.18 8.67 -14.60
C GLU A 66 -12.33 9.70 -13.83
N MET A 67 -11.09 9.84 -14.25
CA MET A 67 -10.20 10.85 -13.69
C MET A 67 -10.28 12.10 -14.56
N THR A 68 -10.80 13.17 -13.98
CA THR A 68 -10.91 14.50 -14.64
C THR A 68 -9.63 15.33 -14.52
N MET A 69 -8.65 14.83 -13.77
CA MET A 69 -7.41 15.50 -13.43
C MET A 69 -6.23 14.57 -13.64
N GLU A 70 -5.14 15.07 -14.18
CA GLU A 70 -3.91 14.31 -14.29
C GLU A 70 -3.34 13.91 -12.91
N LEU A 71 -2.58 12.81 -12.85
CA LEU A 71 -2.00 12.30 -11.61
C LEU A 71 -1.19 13.37 -10.88
N MET A 72 -0.33 14.09 -11.59
CA MET A 72 0.55 15.12 -11.03
C MET A 72 -0.25 16.22 -10.35
N ASP A 73 -1.24 16.78 -11.02
CA ASP A 73 -2.08 17.87 -10.50
C ASP A 73 -2.84 17.43 -9.24
N ARG A 74 -3.34 16.20 -9.22
CA ARG A 74 -4.03 15.65 -8.05
C ARG A 74 -3.10 15.49 -6.86
N ILE A 75 -1.87 15.04 -7.08
CA ILE A 75 -0.90 14.87 -6.00
C ILE A 75 -0.39 16.21 -5.51
N ASP A 76 -0.25 17.21 -6.36
CA ASP A 76 0.06 18.57 -5.95
C ASP A 76 -1.02 19.15 -5.03
N GLU A 77 -2.31 18.92 -5.34
CA GLU A 77 -3.40 19.28 -4.43
C GLU A 77 -3.33 18.50 -3.10
N TYR A 78 -3.02 17.20 -3.13
CA TYR A 78 -2.87 16.40 -1.91
C TYR A 78 -1.70 16.90 -1.06
N ASN A 79 -0.59 17.27 -1.64
CA ASN A 79 0.59 17.75 -0.92
C ASN A 79 0.30 18.98 -0.04
N ILE A 80 -0.73 19.76 -0.36
CA ILE A 80 -1.12 20.97 0.39
C ILE A 80 -2.40 20.81 1.20
N SER A 81 -3.20 19.78 0.96
CA SER A 81 -4.56 19.67 1.54
C SER A 81 -4.77 18.45 2.43
N VAL A 82 -3.88 17.44 2.39
CA VAL A 82 -4.03 16.23 3.19
C VAL A 82 -2.77 15.95 4.04
N ASP A 83 -2.89 15.04 4.98
CA ASP A 83 -1.82 14.69 5.92
C ASP A 83 -1.08 13.42 5.53
N ALA A 84 -1.74 12.55 4.79
CA ALA A 84 -1.19 11.30 4.29
C ALA A 84 -1.89 10.89 2.98
N ILE A 85 -1.23 10.02 2.20
CA ILE A 85 -1.76 9.51 0.95
C ILE A 85 -2.00 8.01 1.08
N SER A 86 -3.18 7.55 0.63
CA SER A 86 -3.51 6.16 0.40
C SER A 86 -3.45 5.88 -1.10
N CYS A 87 -2.61 4.92 -1.51
CA CYS A 87 -2.49 4.55 -2.92
C CYS A 87 -2.80 3.07 -3.12
N LEU A 88 -3.81 2.80 -3.95
CA LEU A 88 -4.22 1.44 -4.33
C LEU A 88 -3.15 0.81 -5.24
N THR A 89 -2.67 -0.38 -4.86
CA THR A 89 -1.79 -1.21 -5.69
C THR A 89 -2.44 -2.51 -6.14
N GLU A 90 -3.68 -2.75 -5.75
CA GLU A 90 -4.46 -3.90 -6.21
C GLU A 90 -4.83 -3.73 -7.70
N GLU A 91 -4.44 -4.71 -8.54
CA GLU A 91 -4.46 -4.57 -9.98
C GLU A 91 -5.79 -4.96 -10.64
N ASP A 92 -6.44 -6.02 -10.14
CA ASP A 92 -7.54 -6.69 -10.85
C ASP A 92 -8.90 -6.00 -10.62
N HIS A 93 -9.14 -5.50 -9.42
CA HIS A 93 -10.43 -4.94 -9.00
C HIS A 93 -10.40 -3.43 -8.78
N PHE A 94 -9.24 -2.87 -8.45
CA PHE A 94 -9.06 -1.43 -8.19
C PHE A 94 -8.22 -0.73 -9.25
N LEU A 95 -7.69 -1.45 -10.23
CA LEU A 95 -6.86 -0.95 -11.34
C LEU A 95 -5.65 -0.15 -10.86
N GLY A 96 -5.13 -0.50 -9.67
CA GLY A 96 -3.91 0.04 -9.13
C GLY A 96 -2.67 -0.69 -9.67
N ASN A 97 -1.50 -0.23 -9.33
CA ASN A 97 -0.23 -0.94 -9.49
C ASN A 97 0.88 -0.26 -8.68
N THR A 98 2.01 -0.93 -8.57
CA THR A 98 3.17 -0.42 -7.83
C THR A 98 3.89 0.73 -8.53
N ASP A 99 3.73 0.88 -9.85
CA ASP A 99 4.36 1.98 -10.58
C ASP A 99 3.68 3.31 -10.27
N TYR A 100 2.34 3.35 -10.17
CA TYR A 100 1.65 4.54 -9.66
C TYR A 100 2.11 4.93 -8.26
N PHE A 101 2.31 3.94 -7.39
CA PHE A 101 2.82 4.19 -6.05
C PHE A 101 4.20 4.86 -6.08
N LYS A 102 5.12 4.36 -6.90
CA LYS A 102 6.46 4.92 -7.08
C LYS A 102 6.43 6.32 -7.68
N GLU A 103 5.58 6.56 -8.68
CA GLU A 103 5.40 7.88 -9.28
C GLU A 103 4.94 8.90 -8.23
N ILE A 104 3.91 8.57 -7.44
CA ILE A 104 3.42 9.43 -6.36
C ILE A 104 4.51 9.63 -5.31
N ARG A 105 5.25 8.57 -4.93
CA ARG A 105 6.33 8.67 -3.95
C ARG A 105 7.41 9.66 -4.38
N ASN A 106 7.69 9.75 -5.68
CA ASN A 106 8.72 10.67 -6.21
C ASN A 106 8.31 12.15 -6.15
N ILE A 107 7.03 12.45 -6.12
CA ILE A 107 6.50 13.83 -6.18
C ILE A 107 5.82 14.27 -4.89
N SER A 108 5.64 13.37 -3.92
CA SER A 108 5.01 13.71 -2.64
C SER A 108 5.97 13.49 -1.46
N PRO A 109 6.08 14.47 -0.55
CA PRO A 109 6.80 14.33 0.71
C PRO A 109 5.94 13.71 1.82
N LEU A 110 4.64 13.48 1.59
CA LEU A 110 3.71 12.98 2.59
C LEU A 110 3.92 11.49 2.89
N PRO A 111 3.60 11.01 4.10
CA PRO A 111 3.58 9.59 4.37
C PRO A 111 2.52 8.88 3.52
N MET A 112 2.87 7.68 3.02
CA MET A 112 2.03 6.92 2.10
C MET A 112 1.76 5.52 2.62
N ILE A 113 0.48 5.12 2.61
CA ILE A 113 0.06 3.74 2.86
C ILE A 113 -0.12 2.99 1.54
N ARG A 114 0.47 1.79 1.47
CA ARG A 114 0.12 0.82 0.43
C ARG A 114 -1.25 0.22 0.74
N LYS A 115 -2.25 0.57 -0.05
CA LYS A 115 -3.60 0.02 0.04
C LYS A 115 -3.72 -1.19 -0.88
N ASP A 116 -3.66 -2.37 -0.31
CA ASP A 116 -3.72 -3.64 -1.03
C ASP A 116 -4.22 -4.76 -0.08
N PHE A 117 -4.55 -5.92 -0.62
CA PHE A 117 -4.87 -7.13 0.13
C PHE A 117 -3.57 -7.91 0.39
N ILE A 118 -2.95 -7.67 1.53
CA ILE A 118 -1.69 -8.32 1.92
C ILE A 118 -1.99 -9.70 2.49
N ILE A 119 -1.52 -10.73 1.81
CA ILE A 119 -1.72 -12.14 2.14
C ILE A 119 -0.41 -12.95 2.13
N ASP A 120 0.71 -12.30 1.88
CA ASP A 120 2.02 -12.95 1.74
C ASP A 120 3.14 -11.98 2.15
N PRO A 121 4.19 -12.43 2.87
CA PRO A 121 5.33 -11.60 3.26
C PRO A 121 6.03 -10.89 2.08
N TYR A 122 6.00 -11.49 0.89
CA TYR A 122 6.50 -10.87 -0.34
C TYR A 122 5.98 -9.44 -0.54
N GLN A 123 4.68 -9.23 -0.31
CA GLN A 123 4.05 -7.92 -0.48
C GLN A 123 4.53 -6.88 0.56
N ILE A 124 4.97 -7.35 1.73
CA ILE A 124 5.51 -6.47 2.78
C ILE A 124 6.92 -6.01 2.41
N TYR A 125 7.76 -6.91 1.91
CA TYR A 125 9.06 -6.55 1.35
C TYR A 125 8.92 -5.61 0.15
N GLU A 126 8.01 -5.92 -0.77
CA GLU A 126 7.72 -5.08 -1.92
C GLU A 126 7.23 -3.68 -1.49
N ALA A 127 6.39 -3.58 -0.46
CA ALA A 127 5.95 -2.30 0.09
C ALA A 127 7.15 -1.43 0.53
N LYS A 128 8.14 -2.02 1.20
CA LYS A 128 9.38 -1.33 1.55
C LYS A 128 10.14 -0.85 0.33
N VAL A 129 10.27 -1.70 -0.69
CA VAL A 129 11.01 -1.41 -1.93
C VAL A 129 10.36 -0.26 -2.72
N ILE A 130 9.03 -0.21 -2.80
CA ILE A 130 8.32 0.85 -3.51
C ILE A 130 8.22 2.17 -2.73
N GLY A 131 8.70 2.18 -1.49
CA GLY A 131 8.74 3.38 -0.65
C GLY A 131 7.50 3.65 0.19
N ALA A 132 6.75 2.61 0.55
CA ALA A 132 5.64 2.72 1.49
C ALA A 132 6.14 3.08 2.90
N ASP A 133 5.35 3.86 3.60
CA ASP A 133 5.54 4.24 4.99
C ASP A 133 4.64 3.44 5.92
N CYS A 134 3.55 2.93 5.38
CA CYS A 134 2.54 2.14 6.09
C CYS A 134 1.98 1.07 5.16
N ILE A 135 1.52 -0.04 5.75
CA ILE A 135 0.76 -1.09 5.06
C ILE A 135 -0.60 -1.28 5.72
N LEU A 136 -1.54 -1.86 4.96
CA LEU A 136 -2.84 -2.28 5.45
C LEU A 136 -2.82 -3.79 5.76
N LEU A 137 -3.22 -4.18 6.97
CA LEU A 137 -3.51 -5.56 7.32
C LEU A 137 -5.01 -5.71 7.61
N ILE A 138 -5.67 -6.67 6.98
CA ILE A 138 -7.11 -6.87 7.05
C ILE A 138 -7.42 -8.13 7.87
N ALA A 139 -8.05 -7.98 9.02
CA ALA A 139 -8.35 -9.08 9.93
C ALA A 139 -9.27 -10.14 9.29
N ALA A 140 -10.15 -9.73 8.39
CA ALA A 140 -11.08 -10.65 7.72
C ALA A 140 -10.42 -11.66 6.77
N ILE A 141 -9.14 -11.46 6.37
CA ILE A 141 -8.43 -12.33 5.42
C ILE A 141 -7.15 -12.96 5.98
N LEU A 142 -6.78 -12.64 7.21
CA LEU A 142 -5.57 -13.12 7.87
C LEU A 142 -5.93 -13.93 9.12
N SER A 143 -5.17 -14.99 9.41
CA SER A 143 -5.22 -15.62 10.73
C SER A 143 -4.51 -14.74 11.77
N ASP A 144 -4.75 -15.02 13.06
CA ASP A 144 -4.10 -14.29 14.16
C ASP A 144 -2.57 -14.42 14.09
N GLU A 145 -2.07 -15.60 13.70
CA GLU A 145 -0.64 -15.86 13.52
C GLU A 145 -0.07 -15.03 12.36
N GLN A 146 -0.76 -15.01 11.21
CA GLN A 146 -0.36 -14.19 10.07
C GLN A 146 -0.39 -12.69 10.41
N MET A 147 -1.42 -12.24 11.13
CA MET A 147 -1.52 -10.86 11.58
C MET A 147 -0.31 -10.47 12.43
N ALA A 148 0.05 -11.30 13.41
CA ALA A 148 1.19 -11.06 14.30
C ALA A 148 2.53 -11.08 13.54
N GLU A 149 2.73 -12.05 12.64
CA GLU A 149 3.93 -12.17 11.82
C GLU A 149 4.11 -10.97 10.88
N TYR A 150 3.05 -10.59 10.17
CA TYR A 150 3.09 -9.49 9.19
C TYR A 150 3.26 -8.13 9.87
N TYR A 151 2.61 -7.93 11.00
CA TYR A 151 2.82 -6.75 11.83
C TYR A 151 4.27 -6.62 12.27
N LYS A 152 4.85 -7.70 12.79
CA LYS A 152 6.25 -7.75 13.22
C LYS A 152 7.18 -7.44 12.03
N LEU A 153 7.00 -8.10 10.89
CA LEU A 153 7.83 -7.90 9.71
C LEU A 153 7.77 -6.44 9.22
N ALA A 154 6.58 -5.85 9.13
CA ALA A 154 6.42 -4.47 8.70
C ALA A 154 7.15 -3.49 9.64
N THR A 155 7.01 -3.68 10.95
CA THR A 155 7.67 -2.82 11.96
C THR A 155 9.19 -2.99 11.97
N GLU A 156 9.71 -4.20 11.78
CA GLU A 156 11.15 -4.46 11.61
C GLU A 156 11.73 -3.78 10.36
N LEU A 157 10.94 -3.64 9.29
CA LEU A 157 11.30 -2.89 8.10
C LEU A 157 11.09 -1.36 8.25
N GLY A 158 10.63 -0.91 9.42
CA GLY A 158 10.44 0.49 9.76
C GLY A 158 9.14 1.11 9.19
N MET A 159 8.16 0.30 8.82
CA MET A 159 6.85 0.77 8.36
C MET A 159 5.81 0.71 9.47
N ASP A 160 4.88 1.67 9.45
CA ASP A 160 3.68 1.62 10.27
C ASP A 160 2.66 0.61 9.72
N VAL A 161 1.69 0.21 10.53
CA VAL A 161 0.63 -0.73 10.15
C VAL A 161 -0.73 -0.15 10.51
N LEU A 162 -1.62 -0.12 9.53
CA LEU A 162 -3.05 0.16 9.73
C LEU A 162 -3.79 -1.19 9.70
N VAL A 163 -4.56 -1.48 10.75
CA VAL A 163 -5.37 -2.70 10.84
C VAL A 163 -6.83 -2.37 10.55
N GLU A 164 -7.40 -3.09 9.57
CA GLU A 164 -8.82 -3.05 9.24
C GLU A 164 -9.54 -4.23 9.92
N THR A 165 -10.60 -3.92 10.70
CA THR A 165 -11.42 -4.90 11.46
C THR A 165 -12.87 -4.87 11.02
#